data_3b96f43b0bf1b31d48e2a0e2cd5d7bbd
#
_entry.id   3b96f43b0bf1b31d48e2a0e2cd5d7bbd
#
_cell.length_a   1.000
_cell.length_b   1.000
_cell.length_c   1.000
_cell.angle_alpha   90.00
_cell.angle_beta   90.00
_cell.angle_gamma   90.00
#
_symmetry.space_group_name_H-M   'P 1'
#
loop_
_entity.id
_entity.type
_entity.pdbx_description
1 polymer ?
#
loop_
_entity_poly.entity_id
_entity_poly.type
_entity_poly.pdbx_seq_one_letter_code
_entity_poly.pdbx_strand_id
1 'polypeptide(L)'
;MISPEFLVRFDEKGKYNAIYNIFEDGYKSPFSIIILDNIEKLIEYIRIGPRFSNLLLQTLSVYIKKLPPKKGKKMLIIGTTSSASELEELGLVEAFDRKIHVPNLTKNEILNVLKNYECQSDEREKIANLVQKSPIKQLCFLIDRAMQKNPVLMYENFASEYKEYVFK
;
A
#
# COMPACT_ATOMS: atom_id res chain seq x y z
N MET A 1 -8.14 -10.43 3.07
CA MET A 1 -7.76 -9.08 2.64
C MET A 1 -8.97 -8.42 1.99
N ILE A 2 -9.21 -7.16 2.31
CA ILE A 2 -10.23 -6.31 1.70
C ILE A 2 -9.48 -5.30 0.82
N SER A 3 -9.69 -5.37 -0.49
CA SER A 3 -9.05 -4.50 -1.48
C SER A 3 -10.10 -3.80 -2.35
N PRO A 4 -9.76 -2.70 -3.03
CA PRO A 4 -10.68 -2.03 -3.96
C PRO A 4 -11.19 -2.97 -5.05
N GLU A 5 -10.33 -3.84 -5.60
CA GLU A 5 -10.70 -4.81 -6.64
C GLU A 5 -11.76 -5.81 -6.15
N PHE A 6 -11.67 -6.19 -4.88
CA PHE A 6 -12.68 -7.07 -4.27
C PHE A 6 -14.04 -6.36 -4.14
N LEU A 7 -14.04 -5.07 -3.79
CA LEU A 7 -15.26 -4.31 -3.52
C LEU A 7 -15.93 -3.69 -4.75
N VAL A 8 -15.19 -3.46 -5.84
CA VAL A 8 -15.68 -2.72 -7.02
C VAL A 8 -16.94 -3.31 -7.65
N ARG A 9 -17.16 -4.63 -7.50
CA ARG A 9 -18.31 -5.35 -8.07
C ARG A 9 -19.61 -5.20 -7.28
N PHE A 10 -19.56 -4.54 -6.12
CA PHE A 10 -20.72 -4.38 -5.24
C PHE A 10 -21.21 -2.93 -5.27
N ASP A 11 -22.51 -2.73 -5.08
CA ASP A 11 -23.07 -1.46 -4.68
C ASP A 11 -22.68 -1.10 -3.25
N GLU A 12 -23.00 0.11 -2.78
CA GLU A 12 -22.61 0.60 -1.45
C GLU A 12 -23.07 -0.34 -0.32
N LYS A 13 -24.29 -0.84 -0.37
CA LYS A 13 -24.83 -1.79 0.60
C LYS A 13 -24.14 -3.15 0.53
N GLY A 14 -23.83 -3.60 -0.67
CA GLY A 14 -23.06 -4.83 -0.90
C GLY A 14 -21.63 -4.72 -0.35
N LYS A 15 -20.98 -3.58 -0.51
CA LYS A 15 -19.65 -3.30 0.08
C LYS A 15 -19.71 -3.36 1.60
N TYR A 16 -20.71 -2.70 2.22
CA TYR A 16 -20.94 -2.79 3.65
C TYR A 16 -21.07 -4.25 4.10
N ASN A 17 -21.95 -5.03 3.46
CA ASN A 17 -22.19 -6.43 3.81
C ASN A 17 -20.92 -7.29 3.63
N ALA A 18 -20.13 -7.05 2.59
CA ALA A 18 -18.89 -7.76 2.34
C ALA A 18 -17.86 -7.49 3.46
N ILE A 19 -17.69 -6.23 3.87
CA ILE A 19 -16.83 -5.84 4.99
C ILE A 19 -17.34 -6.48 6.29
N TYR A 20 -18.63 -6.31 6.59
CA TYR A 20 -19.28 -6.90 7.76
C TYR A 20 -19.00 -8.40 7.89
N ASN A 21 -19.24 -9.16 6.83
CA ASN A 21 -19.07 -10.61 6.84
C ASN A 21 -17.62 -11.02 7.09
N ILE A 22 -16.64 -10.31 6.51
CA ILE A 22 -15.22 -10.60 6.72
C ILE A 22 -14.82 -10.38 8.20
N PHE A 23 -15.30 -9.30 8.83
CA PHE A 23 -15.04 -9.06 10.25
C PHE A 23 -15.73 -10.09 11.14
N GLU A 24 -17.00 -10.43 10.86
CA GLU A 24 -17.73 -11.46 11.62
C GLU A 24 -17.08 -12.84 11.48
N ASP A 25 -16.56 -13.20 10.32
CA ASP A 25 -15.79 -14.43 10.13
C ASP A 25 -14.44 -14.38 10.87
N GLY A 26 -13.78 -13.22 10.87
CA GLY A 26 -12.57 -12.99 11.67
C GLY A 26 -12.80 -13.21 13.17
N TYR A 27 -13.96 -12.81 13.70
CA TYR A 27 -14.31 -13.01 15.10
C TYR A 27 -14.57 -14.49 15.47
N LYS A 28 -14.82 -15.36 14.51
CA LYS A 28 -15.02 -16.80 14.76
C LYS A 28 -13.67 -17.51 15.01
N SER A 29 -12.59 -17.02 14.43
CA SER A 29 -11.26 -17.63 14.50
C SER A 29 -10.54 -17.34 15.83
N PRO A 30 -9.68 -18.25 16.35
CA PRO A 30 -8.85 -17.97 17.53
C PRO A 30 -7.87 -16.82 17.31
N PHE A 31 -7.32 -16.74 16.09
CA PHE A 31 -6.45 -15.66 15.62
C PHE A 31 -6.81 -15.30 14.18
N SER A 32 -6.92 -14.01 13.89
CA SER A 32 -7.20 -13.51 12.55
C SER A 32 -6.37 -12.27 12.22
N ILE A 33 -6.01 -12.13 10.94
CA ILE A 33 -5.38 -10.93 10.40
C ILE A 33 -6.28 -10.40 9.29
N ILE A 34 -6.76 -9.16 9.44
CA ILE A 34 -7.53 -8.46 8.43
C ILE A 34 -6.65 -7.38 7.82
N ILE A 35 -6.48 -7.40 6.50
CA ILE A 35 -5.74 -6.38 5.75
C ILE A 35 -6.75 -5.53 4.99
N LEU A 36 -6.72 -4.22 5.26
CA LEU A 36 -7.48 -3.18 4.55
C LEU A 36 -6.52 -2.48 3.59
N ASP A 37 -6.59 -2.81 2.32
CA ASP A 37 -5.64 -2.28 1.33
C ASP A 37 -6.18 -1.04 0.62
N ASN A 38 -5.37 0.01 0.55
CA ASN A 38 -5.74 1.31 -0.03
C ASN A 38 -7.04 1.88 0.59
N ILE A 39 -7.03 2.15 1.88
CA ILE A 39 -8.22 2.54 2.67
C ILE A 39 -8.97 3.71 2.04
N GLU A 40 -8.27 4.70 1.49
CA GLU A 40 -8.88 5.83 0.79
C GLU A 40 -9.78 5.38 -0.36
N LYS A 41 -9.43 4.31 -1.07
CA LYS A 41 -10.26 3.76 -2.14
C LYS A 41 -11.40 2.90 -1.61
N LEU A 42 -11.22 2.25 -0.46
CA LEU A 42 -12.29 1.47 0.17
C LEU A 42 -13.46 2.35 0.59
N ILE A 43 -13.18 3.58 1.04
CA ILE A 43 -14.21 4.58 1.41
C ILE A 43 -14.63 5.46 0.22
N GLU A 44 -14.16 5.16 -0.99
CA GLU A 44 -14.48 5.91 -2.21
C GLU A 44 -14.05 7.39 -2.15
N TYR A 45 -12.93 7.68 -1.48
CA TYR A 45 -12.43 9.04 -1.36
C TYR A 45 -11.97 9.59 -2.71
N ILE A 46 -12.48 10.78 -3.05
CA ILE A 46 -12.13 11.54 -4.26
C ILE A 46 -11.60 12.91 -3.83
N ARG A 47 -10.40 13.24 -4.29
CA ARG A 47 -9.67 14.46 -3.92
C ARG A 47 -10.30 15.74 -4.50
N ILE A 48 -10.85 15.67 -5.72
CA ILE A 48 -11.50 16.81 -6.38
C ILE A 48 -12.95 16.93 -5.91
N GLY A 49 -13.27 17.97 -5.16
CA GLY A 49 -14.55 18.13 -4.46
C GLY A 49 -14.72 17.01 -3.43
N PRO A 50 -14.02 17.09 -2.29
CA PRO A 50 -13.85 15.95 -1.38
C PRO A 50 -15.16 15.21 -1.13
N ARG A 51 -15.23 13.98 -1.61
CA ARG A 51 -16.38 13.07 -1.46
C ARG A 51 -15.89 11.72 -1.01
N PHE A 52 -16.71 11.06 -0.22
CA PHE A 52 -16.46 9.72 0.29
C PHE A 52 -17.78 9.07 0.71
N SER A 53 -17.80 7.77 0.85
CA SER A 53 -18.96 7.06 1.40
C SER A 53 -18.96 7.15 2.93
N ASN A 54 -19.91 7.91 3.48
CA ASN A 54 -20.11 7.98 4.93
C ASN A 54 -20.41 6.61 5.54
N LEU A 55 -21.17 5.76 4.83
CA LEU A 55 -21.50 4.42 5.31
C LEU A 55 -20.23 3.57 5.48
N LEU A 56 -19.35 3.55 4.47
CA LEU A 56 -18.12 2.77 4.53
C LEU A 56 -17.12 3.34 5.53
N LEU A 57 -17.00 4.68 5.63
CA LEU A 57 -16.16 5.34 6.62
C LEU A 57 -16.57 4.96 8.05
N GLN A 58 -17.87 5.09 8.39
CA GLN A 58 -18.39 4.73 9.71
C GLN A 58 -18.24 3.24 9.99
N THR A 59 -18.50 2.40 8.98
CA THR A 59 -18.32 0.94 9.09
C THR A 59 -16.89 0.59 9.48
N LEU A 60 -15.90 1.09 8.74
CA LEU A 60 -14.49 0.83 9.03
C LEU A 60 -14.08 1.40 10.38
N SER A 61 -14.48 2.63 10.72
CA SER A 61 -14.18 3.26 12.01
C SER A 61 -14.67 2.43 13.20
N VAL A 62 -15.85 1.83 13.09
CA VAL A 62 -16.43 0.97 14.13
C VAL A 62 -15.71 -0.37 14.21
N TYR A 63 -15.50 -1.04 13.07
CA TYR A 63 -14.92 -2.38 13.06
C TYR A 63 -13.44 -2.41 13.39
N ILE A 64 -12.68 -1.37 13.06
CA ILE A 64 -11.26 -1.25 13.45
C ILE A 64 -11.13 -1.14 14.97
N LYS A 65 -11.99 -0.40 15.64
CA LYS A 65 -11.99 -0.23 17.11
C LYS A 65 -12.62 -1.39 17.87
N LYS A 66 -13.48 -2.19 17.20
CA LYS A 66 -14.24 -3.27 17.86
C LYS A 66 -13.35 -4.46 18.18
N LEU A 67 -13.22 -4.76 19.47
CA LEU A 67 -12.52 -5.97 19.92
C LEU A 67 -13.33 -7.25 19.64
N PRO A 68 -12.67 -8.42 19.47
CA PRO A 68 -13.35 -9.68 19.36
C PRO A 68 -14.26 -9.94 20.59
N PRO A 69 -15.52 -10.35 20.41
CA PRO A 69 -16.49 -10.44 21.50
C PRO A 69 -16.19 -11.55 22.51
N LYS A 70 -15.39 -12.56 22.13
CA LYS A 70 -15.04 -13.69 23.00
C LYS A 70 -13.64 -13.55 23.56
N LYS A 71 -13.48 -13.72 24.90
CA LYS A 71 -12.16 -13.74 25.56
C LYS A 71 -11.24 -14.80 24.93
N GLY A 72 -9.96 -14.45 24.78
CA GLY A 72 -8.93 -15.34 24.24
C GLY A 72 -8.80 -15.31 22.70
N LYS A 73 -9.66 -14.65 21.98
CA LYS A 73 -9.50 -14.41 20.55
C LYS A 73 -8.63 -13.20 20.30
N LYS A 74 -7.78 -13.28 19.28
CA LYS A 74 -6.87 -12.20 18.87
C LYS A 74 -7.15 -11.81 17.42
N MET A 75 -7.17 -10.50 17.16
CA MET A 75 -7.34 -9.95 15.81
C MET A 75 -6.30 -8.86 15.61
N LEU A 76 -5.61 -8.91 14.48
CA LEU A 76 -4.73 -7.85 14.00
C LEU A 76 -5.36 -7.23 12.76
N ILE A 77 -5.49 -5.91 12.74
CA ILE A 77 -5.99 -5.16 11.59
C ILE A 77 -4.84 -4.31 11.06
N ILE A 78 -4.52 -4.48 9.78
CA ILE A 78 -3.46 -3.75 9.09
C ILE A 78 -4.12 -2.93 7.99
N GLY A 79 -3.97 -1.61 8.04
CA GLY A 79 -4.42 -0.70 7.01
C GLY A 79 -3.26 -0.16 6.18
N THR A 80 -3.40 -0.09 4.86
CA THR A 80 -2.47 0.61 3.97
C THR A 80 -3.13 1.84 3.37
N THR A 81 -2.38 2.91 3.20
CA THR A 81 -2.86 4.14 2.55
C THR A 81 -1.71 4.92 1.94
N SER A 82 -1.98 5.62 0.85
CA SER A 82 -1.13 6.65 0.26
C SER A 82 -1.61 8.09 0.58
N SER A 83 -2.72 8.23 1.31
CA SER A 83 -3.41 9.49 1.62
C SER A 83 -3.63 9.63 3.14
N ALA A 84 -2.55 9.53 3.92
CA ALA A 84 -2.64 9.51 5.39
C ALA A 84 -3.21 10.82 5.96
N SER A 85 -2.86 11.98 5.38
CA SER A 85 -3.37 13.29 5.81
C SER A 85 -4.89 13.40 5.66
N GLU A 86 -5.41 12.94 4.54
CA GLU A 86 -6.85 12.98 4.25
C GLU A 86 -7.62 12.03 5.17
N LEU A 87 -7.05 10.87 5.48
CA LEU A 87 -7.66 9.94 6.43
C LEU A 87 -7.59 10.43 7.88
N GLU A 88 -6.58 11.24 8.24
CA GLU A 88 -6.50 11.95 9.52
C GLU A 88 -7.62 12.98 9.64
N GLU A 89 -7.83 13.81 8.62
CA GLU A 89 -8.92 14.79 8.58
C GLU A 89 -10.30 14.13 8.71
N LEU A 90 -10.47 12.91 8.20
CA LEU A 90 -11.69 12.12 8.34
C LEU A 90 -11.79 11.36 9.68
N GLY A 91 -10.78 11.46 10.55
CA GLY A 91 -10.74 10.78 11.85
C GLY A 91 -10.59 9.26 11.78
N LEU A 92 -10.26 8.69 10.61
CA LEU A 92 -10.15 7.24 10.44
C LEU A 92 -8.80 6.71 10.94
N VAL A 93 -7.74 7.50 10.84
CA VAL A 93 -6.41 7.11 11.35
C VAL A 93 -6.42 6.90 12.86
N GLU A 94 -7.22 7.67 13.59
CA GLU A 94 -7.41 7.55 15.05
C GLU A 94 -8.11 6.24 15.48
N ALA A 95 -8.65 5.49 14.52
CA ALA A 95 -9.21 4.17 14.80
C ALA A 95 -8.12 3.09 14.99
N PHE A 96 -6.91 3.34 14.50
CA PHE A 96 -5.77 2.45 14.63
C PHE A 96 -4.91 2.76 15.85
N ASP A 97 -4.39 1.71 16.51
CA ASP A 97 -3.51 1.88 17.67
C ASP A 97 -2.13 2.44 17.31
N ARG A 98 -1.68 2.21 16.09
CA ARG A 98 -0.34 2.61 15.61
C ARG A 98 -0.37 3.08 14.16
N LYS A 99 0.41 4.13 13.89
CA LYS A 99 0.73 4.63 12.55
C LYS A 99 2.19 4.35 12.26
N ILE A 100 2.48 3.72 11.13
CA ILE A 100 3.82 3.41 10.65
C ILE A 100 4.03 4.13 9.33
N HIS A 101 4.99 5.06 9.30
CA HIS A 101 5.41 5.70 8.06
C HIS A 101 6.41 4.82 7.32
N VAL A 102 6.15 4.55 6.04
CA VAL A 102 7.09 3.88 5.15
C VAL A 102 7.74 4.93 4.25
N PRO A 103 9.00 5.34 4.54
CA PRO A 103 9.67 6.37 3.77
C PRO A 103 10.11 5.86 2.39
N ASN A 104 10.47 6.79 1.52
CA ASN A 104 11.20 6.47 0.30
C ASN A 104 12.59 5.89 0.64
N LEU A 105 13.10 5.04 -0.24
CA LEU A 105 14.41 4.39 -0.08
C LEU A 105 15.54 5.42 -0.03
N THR A 106 16.45 5.23 0.91
CA THR A 106 17.74 5.91 0.94
C THR A 106 18.72 5.28 -0.07
N LYS A 107 19.82 5.96 -0.41
CA LYS A 107 20.85 5.44 -1.31
C LYS A 107 21.35 4.05 -0.87
N ASN A 108 21.61 3.85 0.42
CA ASN A 108 22.10 2.58 0.96
C ASN A 108 21.07 1.45 0.81
N GLU A 109 19.78 1.74 1.00
CA GLU A 109 18.72 0.78 0.80
C GLU A 109 18.55 0.44 -0.68
N ILE A 110 18.66 1.44 -1.59
CA ILE A 110 18.66 1.20 -3.03
C ILE A 110 19.82 0.26 -3.42
N LEU A 111 21.03 0.53 -2.92
CA LEU A 111 22.19 -0.35 -3.15
C LEU A 111 21.95 -1.77 -2.64
N ASN A 112 21.27 -1.92 -1.50
CA ASN A 112 20.92 -3.24 -0.97
C ASN A 112 19.88 -3.97 -1.84
N VAL A 113 18.89 -3.27 -2.39
CA VAL A 113 17.95 -3.83 -3.36
C VAL A 113 18.68 -4.30 -4.62
N LEU A 114 19.58 -3.46 -5.15
CA LEU A 114 20.33 -3.76 -6.38
C LEU A 114 21.30 -4.94 -6.24
N LYS A 115 21.69 -5.33 -5.02
CA LYS A 115 22.49 -6.55 -4.78
C LYS A 115 21.78 -7.85 -5.16
N ASN A 116 20.44 -7.84 -5.19
CA ASN A 116 19.65 -9.00 -5.58
C ASN A 116 19.58 -9.23 -7.09
N TYR A 117 20.13 -8.30 -7.88
CA TYR A 117 20.13 -8.35 -9.33
C TYR A 117 21.57 -8.52 -9.86
N GLU A 118 21.70 -9.15 -11.02
CA GLU A 118 22.96 -9.27 -11.71
C GLU A 118 23.38 -7.90 -12.29
N CYS A 119 24.24 -7.19 -11.55
CA CYS A 119 24.66 -5.82 -11.83
C CYS A 119 26.07 -5.59 -11.29
N GLN A 120 26.93 -4.94 -12.05
CA GLN A 120 28.30 -4.59 -11.61
C GLN A 120 28.26 -3.52 -10.51
N SER A 121 29.30 -3.50 -9.64
CA SER A 121 29.37 -2.58 -8.50
C SER A 121 29.27 -1.11 -8.92
N ASP A 122 30.01 -0.73 -9.96
CA ASP A 122 30.02 0.65 -10.46
C ASP A 122 28.67 1.08 -11.05
N GLU A 123 27.98 0.14 -11.71
CA GLU A 123 26.65 0.38 -12.26
C GLU A 123 25.61 0.58 -11.16
N ARG A 124 25.69 -0.21 -10.06
CA ARG A 124 24.82 -0.03 -8.88
C ARG A 124 24.97 1.37 -8.27
N GLU A 125 26.21 1.84 -8.12
CA GLU A 125 26.49 3.18 -7.60
C GLU A 125 25.88 4.28 -8.50
N LYS A 126 26.05 4.18 -9.82
CA LYS A 126 25.47 5.12 -10.78
C LYS A 126 23.94 5.13 -10.71
N ILE A 127 23.31 3.95 -10.66
CA ILE A 127 21.85 3.82 -10.55
C ILE A 127 21.36 4.41 -9.21
N ALA A 128 22.02 4.09 -8.10
CA ALA A 128 21.63 4.60 -6.79
C ALA A 128 21.77 6.13 -6.67
N ASN A 129 22.73 6.73 -7.36
CA ASN A 129 22.88 8.18 -7.43
C ASN A 129 21.79 8.84 -8.29
N LEU A 130 21.34 8.17 -9.34
CA LEU A 130 20.30 8.68 -10.25
C LEU A 130 18.93 8.72 -9.57
N VAL A 131 18.59 7.69 -8.79
CA VAL A 131 17.22 7.42 -8.28
C VAL A 131 17.05 7.81 -6.81
N GLN A 132 17.80 8.79 -6.31
CA GLN A 132 17.74 9.21 -4.91
C GLN A 132 16.30 9.42 -4.40
N LYS A 133 15.98 8.83 -3.23
CA LYS A 133 14.67 8.94 -2.55
C LYS A 133 13.48 8.43 -3.38
N SER A 134 13.61 7.29 -4.01
CA SER A 134 12.53 6.67 -4.77
C SER A 134 11.71 5.68 -3.92
N PRO A 135 10.38 5.56 -4.17
CA PRO A 135 9.59 4.46 -3.63
C PRO A 135 10.10 3.11 -4.16
N ILE A 136 10.09 2.07 -3.31
CA ILE A 136 10.56 0.73 -3.72
C ILE A 136 9.82 0.20 -4.94
N LYS A 137 8.51 0.42 -5.03
CA LYS A 137 7.69 -0.01 -6.17
C LYS A 137 8.16 0.60 -7.50
N GLN A 138 8.52 1.88 -7.47
CA GLN A 138 9.06 2.58 -8.64
C GLN A 138 10.42 2.01 -9.03
N LEU A 139 11.31 1.79 -8.06
CA LEU A 139 12.62 1.21 -8.31
C LEU A 139 12.51 -0.18 -8.97
N CYS A 140 11.71 -1.07 -8.38
CA CYS A 140 11.48 -2.41 -8.94
C CYS A 140 10.91 -2.35 -10.37
N PHE A 141 9.91 -1.51 -10.61
CA PHE A 141 9.32 -1.31 -11.93
C PHE A 141 10.36 -0.89 -12.98
N LEU A 142 11.24 0.06 -12.63
CA LEU A 142 12.28 0.53 -13.54
C LEU A 142 13.35 -0.53 -13.80
N ILE A 143 13.70 -1.32 -12.78
CA ILE A 143 14.63 -2.45 -12.92
C ILE A 143 14.03 -3.49 -13.87
N ASP A 144 12.78 -3.89 -13.65
CA ASP A 144 12.10 -4.89 -14.49
C ASP A 144 12.06 -4.44 -15.96
N ARG A 145 11.76 -3.17 -16.22
CA ARG A 145 11.79 -2.62 -17.57
C ARG A 145 13.19 -2.59 -18.19
N ALA A 146 14.18 -2.16 -17.43
CA ALA A 146 15.58 -2.12 -17.90
C ALA A 146 16.09 -3.52 -18.24
N MET A 147 15.69 -4.53 -17.47
CA MET A 147 16.08 -5.93 -17.66
C MET A 147 15.32 -6.65 -18.80
N GLN A 148 14.21 -6.11 -19.30
CA GLN A 148 13.54 -6.66 -20.49
C GLN A 148 14.43 -6.63 -21.74
N LYS A 149 15.35 -5.66 -21.80
CA LYS A 149 16.30 -5.52 -22.94
C LYS A 149 17.57 -6.33 -22.76
N ASN A 150 17.98 -6.58 -21.52
CA ASN A 150 19.20 -7.33 -21.18
C ASN A 150 19.02 -7.96 -19.79
N PRO A 151 19.31 -9.27 -19.60
CA PRO A 151 19.21 -9.94 -18.30
C PRO A 151 20.16 -9.35 -17.24
N VAL A 152 21.26 -8.72 -17.65
CA VAL A 152 22.17 -7.99 -16.78
C VAL A 152 21.71 -6.52 -16.67
N LEU A 153 21.54 -6.03 -15.46
CA LEU A 153 21.14 -4.65 -15.21
C LEU A 153 22.31 -3.69 -15.49
N MET A 154 22.14 -2.86 -16.52
CA MET A 154 23.10 -1.85 -16.95
C MET A 154 22.54 -0.45 -16.69
N TYR A 155 23.42 0.49 -16.29
CA TYR A 155 23.04 1.87 -16.04
C TYR A 155 22.39 2.56 -17.25
N GLU A 156 22.90 2.33 -18.45
CA GLU A 156 22.38 2.96 -19.66
C GLU A 156 20.92 2.59 -19.93
N ASN A 157 20.59 1.28 -19.81
CA ASN A 157 19.23 0.80 -19.98
C ASN A 157 18.31 1.37 -18.89
N PHE A 158 18.78 1.36 -17.64
CA PHE A 158 18.02 1.90 -16.51
C PHE A 158 17.81 3.42 -16.64
N ALA A 159 18.84 4.17 -17.01
CA ALA A 159 18.76 5.62 -17.18
C ALA A 159 17.81 6.03 -18.32
N SER A 160 17.74 5.23 -19.40
CA SER A 160 16.78 5.44 -20.47
C SER A 160 15.35 5.29 -19.96
N GLU A 161 15.05 4.20 -19.24
CA GLU A 161 13.71 3.96 -18.66
C GLU A 161 13.34 5.00 -17.59
N TYR A 162 14.31 5.41 -16.77
CA TYR A 162 14.09 6.46 -15.78
C TYR A 162 13.75 7.82 -16.42
N LYS A 163 14.45 8.21 -17.48
CA LYS A 163 14.13 9.43 -18.24
C LYS A 163 12.71 9.38 -18.81
N GLU A 164 12.34 8.29 -19.46
CA GLU A 164 10.98 8.12 -19.99
C GLU A 164 9.91 8.18 -18.88
N TYR A 165 10.23 7.70 -17.68
CA TYR A 165 9.30 7.73 -16.54
C TYR A 165 9.12 9.14 -15.95
N VAL A 166 10.19 9.92 -15.85
CA VAL A 166 10.18 11.27 -15.24
C VAL A 166 9.57 12.32 -16.16
N PHE A 167 9.72 12.16 -17.47
CA PHE A 167 9.23 13.14 -18.46
C PHE A 167 7.85 12.82 -19.06
N LYS A 168 7.14 11.84 -18.50
CA LYS A 168 5.71 11.59 -18.74
C LYS A 168 4.85 12.29 -17.69
#